data_6db59f00b771eaa4091bb0a7ac037c44
#
_entry.id   6db59f00b771eaa4091bb0a7ac037c44
#
_cell.length_a   1.000
_cell.length_b   1.000
_cell.length_c   1.000
_cell.angle_alpha   90.00
_cell.angle_beta   90.00
_cell.angle_gamma   90.00
#
_symmetry.space_group_name_H-M   'P 1'
#
loop_
_entity.id
_entity.type
_entity.pdbx_description
1 polymer ?
#
loop_
_entity_poly.entity_id
_entity_poly.type
_entity_poly.pdbx_seq_one_letter_code
_entity_poly.pdbx_strand_id
1 'polypeptide(L)'
;MSLPPFTLLRPRSVEDAVNSLGRVGAGDPPAQARIRVIAGGTDLIPSMQQKLFEPEYVLDLGGIAALRGIKPLSDGGVEIGALTTLRAIEKSDFLRQHYPVLTEAAATVASPVLRNMGTIGGNICLDTRCLWYNQSLTWRKGCGFCIKKDGDLCHVAPGGTKCWAVFSGDTPPALLCLNAEIEIASATGLRRLPLRDFYTGLGDNYRRLQANELVTRVFLPASSADYRGVYRKLRVRGSIDYPLAGVAVVMKRSSNGHGAGHVADARVGVTAVNPAPLLVKGAGELLAGKAVNEELAEAVGDLAAKTAKPLTTSALTPEYRREIIRVFTRRAVLEAASNLE
;
A
#
# COMPACT_ATOMS: atom_id res chain seq x y z
N MET A 1 3.91 21.57 17.28
CA MET A 1 3.01 20.69 18.07
C MET A 1 3.88 19.63 18.74
N SER A 2 3.74 19.46 20.07
CA SER A 2 4.49 18.45 20.83
C SER A 2 3.90 17.06 20.61
N LEU A 3 4.74 16.03 20.71
CA LEU A 3 4.28 14.65 20.78
C LEU A 3 3.55 14.40 22.12
N PRO A 4 2.55 13.52 22.16
CA PRO A 4 2.02 13.02 23.43
C PRO A 4 3.12 12.28 24.21
N PRO A 5 3.04 12.20 25.54
CA PRO A 5 3.96 11.37 26.31
C PRO A 5 3.77 9.89 25.98
N PHE A 6 4.85 9.14 25.88
CA PHE A 6 4.82 7.68 25.66
C PHE A 6 6.08 7.02 26.23
N THR A 7 5.98 5.72 26.49
CA THR A 7 7.14 4.88 26.82
C THR A 7 7.67 4.22 25.54
N LEU A 8 8.97 4.38 25.27
CA LEU A 8 9.62 3.76 24.11
C LEU A 8 10.13 2.35 24.46
N LEU A 9 9.61 1.35 23.75
CA LEU A 9 10.06 -0.04 23.83
C LEU A 9 10.98 -0.35 22.65
N ARG A 10 12.13 -0.97 22.90
CA ARG A 10 13.14 -1.32 21.89
C ARG A 10 13.46 -2.80 21.91
N PRO A 11 12.62 -3.64 21.28
CA PRO A 11 12.88 -5.08 21.17
C PRO A 11 14.13 -5.33 20.31
N ARG A 12 14.82 -6.44 20.60
CA ARG A 12 16.02 -6.86 19.86
C ARG A 12 15.75 -8.01 18.89
N SER A 13 14.59 -8.64 19.00
CA SER A 13 14.15 -9.73 18.14
C SER A 13 12.68 -9.58 17.75
N VAL A 14 12.24 -10.34 16.73
CA VAL A 14 10.81 -10.43 16.36
C VAL A 14 10.00 -11.02 17.52
N GLU A 15 10.56 -12.01 18.20
CA GLU A 15 9.93 -12.64 19.37
C GLU A 15 9.70 -11.63 20.49
N ASP A 16 10.71 -10.83 20.87
CA ASP A 16 10.56 -9.76 21.86
C ASP A 16 9.47 -8.74 21.43
N ALA A 17 9.41 -8.44 20.14
CA ALA A 17 8.45 -7.48 19.59
C ALA A 17 7.01 -8.01 19.72
N VAL A 18 6.74 -9.24 19.28
CA VAL A 18 5.39 -9.83 19.36
C VAL A 18 4.96 -10.10 20.79
N ASN A 19 5.89 -10.49 21.69
CA ASN A 19 5.63 -10.64 23.11
C ASN A 19 5.25 -9.29 23.76
N SER A 20 5.92 -8.20 23.37
CA SER A 20 5.58 -6.86 23.84
C SER A 20 4.21 -6.42 23.34
N LEU A 21 3.88 -6.68 22.07
CA LEU A 21 2.55 -6.42 21.50
C LEU A 21 1.46 -7.21 22.21
N GLY A 22 1.68 -8.50 22.47
CA GLY A 22 0.72 -9.37 23.18
C GLY A 22 0.48 -8.92 24.60
N ARG A 23 1.52 -8.49 25.31
CA ARG A 23 1.42 -8.06 26.71
C ARG A 23 0.67 -6.74 26.90
N VAL A 24 0.84 -5.79 25.96
CA VAL A 24 0.30 -4.42 26.12
C VAL A 24 -0.94 -4.21 25.27
N GLY A 25 -0.97 -4.73 24.04
CA GLY A 25 -1.97 -4.38 23.02
C GLY A 25 -3.08 -5.41 22.82
N ALA A 26 -3.07 -6.52 23.55
CA ALA A 26 -4.07 -7.56 23.37
C ALA A 26 -5.48 -7.02 23.69
N GLY A 27 -6.39 -7.15 22.71
CA GLY A 27 -7.79 -6.73 22.83
C GLY A 27 -8.06 -5.25 22.54
N ASP A 28 -7.02 -4.43 22.28
CA ASP A 28 -7.23 -3.02 21.97
C ASP A 28 -7.84 -2.84 20.54
N PRO A 29 -8.88 -2.01 20.37
CA PRO A 29 -9.34 -1.62 19.04
C PRO A 29 -8.22 -0.87 18.27
N PRO A 30 -8.08 -1.05 16.95
CA PRO A 30 -6.99 -0.43 16.16
C PRO A 30 -6.88 1.09 16.32
N ALA A 31 -8.00 1.80 16.44
CA ALA A 31 -8.02 3.25 16.59
C ALA A 31 -7.54 3.72 17.97
N GLN A 32 -7.74 2.89 19.01
CA GLN A 32 -7.45 3.20 20.42
C GLN A 32 -6.30 2.36 20.99
N ALA A 33 -5.51 1.71 20.11
CA ALA A 33 -4.41 0.86 20.53
C ALA A 33 -3.42 1.61 21.43
N ARG A 34 -3.21 1.10 22.64
CA ARG A 34 -2.27 1.65 23.62
C ARG A 34 -0.81 1.53 23.18
N ILE A 35 -0.52 0.60 22.26
CA ILE A 35 0.80 0.40 21.70
C ILE A 35 0.78 0.64 20.18
N ARG A 36 1.76 1.38 19.68
CA ARG A 36 1.97 1.61 18.24
C ARG A 36 3.36 1.16 17.82
N VAL A 37 3.41 0.47 16.70
CA VAL A 37 4.67 0.05 16.08
C VAL A 37 5.25 1.20 15.29
N ILE A 38 6.53 1.52 15.50
CA ILE A 38 7.30 2.45 14.68
C ILE A 38 8.38 1.70 13.90
N ALA A 39 8.40 1.92 12.58
CA ALA A 39 9.49 1.53 11.70
C ALA A 39 10.32 2.78 11.34
N GLY A 40 10.06 3.40 10.18
CA GLY A 40 10.71 4.65 9.79
C GLY A 40 10.13 5.93 10.40
N GLY A 41 8.97 5.86 11.06
CA GLY A 41 8.32 6.98 11.74
C GLY A 41 7.71 8.05 10.84
N THR A 42 7.91 7.99 9.54
CA THR A 42 7.54 9.04 8.57
C THR A 42 6.04 9.29 8.43
N ASP A 43 5.20 8.37 8.91
CA ASP A 43 3.75 8.51 9.00
C ASP A 43 3.26 8.60 10.45
N LEU A 44 3.79 7.76 11.34
CA LEU A 44 3.33 7.71 12.74
C LEU A 44 3.63 9.01 13.49
N ILE A 45 4.84 9.57 13.36
CA ILE A 45 5.23 10.78 14.10
C ILE A 45 4.35 11.99 13.73
N PRO A 46 4.13 12.33 12.44
CA PRO A 46 3.17 13.37 12.07
C PRO A 46 1.75 13.12 12.57
N SER A 47 1.29 11.88 12.57
CA SER A 47 -0.02 11.50 13.08
C SER A 47 -0.15 11.68 14.60
N MET A 48 0.90 11.37 15.36
CA MET A 48 0.96 11.64 16.79
C MET A 48 1.01 13.15 17.09
N GLN A 49 1.73 13.95 16.29
CA GLN A 49 1.74 15.42 16.41
C GLN A 49 0.36 16.03 16.18
N GLN A 50 -0.46 15.45 15.31
CA GLN A 50 -1.86 15.84 15.08
C GLN A 50 -2.84 15.26 16.11
N LYS A 51 -2.35 14.45 17.07
CA LYS A 51 -3.15 13.73 18.07
C LYS A 51 -4.19 12.79 17.42
N LEU A 52 -3.86 12.24 16.27
CA LEU A 52 -4.61 11.11 15.69
C LEU A 52 -4.36 9.85 16.49
N PHE A 53 -3.15 9.68 17.00
CA PHE A 53 -2.74 8.61 17.89
C PHE A 53 -2.05 9.21 19.13
N GLU A 54 -2.44 8.75 20.30
CA GLU A 54 -1.83 9.11 21.59
C GLU A 54 -1.52 7.81 22.37
N PRO A 55 -0.61 6.95 21.86
CA PRO A 55 -0.32 5.67 22.47
C PRO A 55 0.45 5.85 23.78
N GLU A 56 0.23 4.95 24.74
CA GLU A 56 1.03 4.85 25.96
C GLU A 56 2.44 4.29 25.68
N TYR A 57 2.54 3.44 24.63
CA TYR A 57 3.78 2.77 24.26
C TYR A 57 4.05 2.93 22.75
N VAL A 58 5.31 3.17 22.40
CA VAL A 58 5.80 3.11 21.02
C VAL A 58 6.84 1.99 20.94
N LEU A 59 6.60 0.99 20.10
CA LEU A 59 7.47 -0.17 19.88
C LEU A 59 8.37 0.10 18.67
N ASP A 60 9.63 0.41 18.92
CA ASP A 60 10.64 0.73 17.90
C ASP A 60 11.29 -0.54 17.35
N LEU A 61 10.98 -0.88 16.11
CA LEU A 61 11.54 -2.04 15.42
C LEU A 61 12.95 -1.81 14.87
N GLY A 62 13.45 -0.59 14.91
CA GLY A 62 14.70 -0.17 14.23
C GLY A 62 15.92 -1.01 14.57
N GLY A 63 15.95 -1.60 15.77
CA GLY A 63 17.02 -2.49 16.25
C GLY A 63 16.99 -3.93 15.73
N ILE A 64 15.92 -4.36 15.05
CA ILE A 64 15.76 -5.75 14.60
C ILE A 64 16.33 -5.93 13.20
N ALA A 65 17.61 -6.30 13.11
CA ALA A 65 18.31 -6.49 11.83
C ALA A 65 17.66 -7.55 10.92
N ALA A 66 17.07 -8.60 11.49
CA ALA A 66 16.42 -9.69 10.76
C ALA A 66 15.20 -9.24 9.93
N LEU A 67 14.67 -8.05 10.18
CA LEU A 67 13.58 -7.45 9.40
C LEU A 67 14.05 -6.61 8.20
N ARG A 68 15.34 -6.61 7.88
CA ARG A 68 15.95 -5.83 6.80
C ARG A 68 16.49 -6.72 5.69
N GLY A 69 16.62 -6.14 4.50
CA GLY A 69 17.31 -6.75 3.37
C GLY A 69 16.38 -7.25 2.28
N ILE A 70 16.98 -7.50 1.12
CA ILE A 70 16.38 -8.07 -0.08
C ILE A 70 17.18 -9.34 -0.36
N LYS A 71 16.55 -10.49 -0.33
CA LYS A 71 17.20 -11.79 -0.45
C LYS A 71 16.56 -12.60 -1.57
N PRO A 72 17.25 -12.82 -2.68
CA PRO A 72 16.82 -13.79 -3.68
C PRO A 72 16.68 -15.19 -3.07
N LEU A 73 15.66 -15.92 -3.46
CA LEU A 73 15.37 -17.27 -3.00
C LEU A 73 15.83 -18.30 -4.03
N SER A 74 16.06 -19.52 -3.60
CA SER A 74 16.52 -20.63 -4.45
C SER A 74 15.53 -21.04 -5.53
N ASP A 75 14.23 -20.73 -5.33
CA ASP A 75 13.15 -20.96 -6.30
C ASP A 75 13.05 -19.84 -7.36
N GLY A 76 13.92 -18.83 -7.31
CA GLY A 76 13.91 -17.66 -8.18
C GLY A 76 13.00 -16.52 -7.72
N GLY A 77 12.30 -16.66 -6.61
CA GLY A 77 11.55 -15.59 -5.96
C GLY A 77 12.44 -14.65 -5.14
N VAL A 78 11.83 -13.75 -4.39
CA VAL A 78 12.55 -12.83 -3.50
C VAL A 78 11.82 -12.64 -2.17
N GLU A 79 12.59 -12.61 -1.09
CA GLU A 79 12.17 -12.20 0.24
C GLU A 79 12.65 -10.77 0.51
N ILE A 80 11.74 -9.91 1.00
CA ILE A 80 12.04 -8.52 1.37
C ILE A 80 11.62 -8.33 2.83
N GLY A 81 12.56 -8.01 3.71
CA GLY A 81 12.26 -7.73 5.12
C GLY A 81 11.41 -6.46 5.27
N ALA A 82 10.46 -6.47 6.20
CA ALA A 82 9.49 -5.38 6.39
C ALA A 82 10.13 -4.02 6.73
N LEU A 83 11.32 -4.00 7.34
CA LEU A 83 12.10 -2.78 7.61
C LEU A 83 13.04 -2.38 6.48
N THR A 84 13.01 -3.07 5.33
CA THR A 84 13.77 -2.62 4.15
C THR A 84 13.23 -1.27 3.70
N THR A 85 14.13 -0.29 3.59
CA THR A 85 13.73 1.06 3.25
C THR A 85 13.27 1.15 1.79
N LEU A 86 12.35 2.05 1.52
CA LEU A 86 11.89 2.33 0.16
C LEU A 86 13.03 2.78 -0.75
N ARG A 87 14.06 3.43 -0.18
CA ARG A 87 15.28 3.78 -0.90
C ARG A 87 16.09 2.56 -1.30
N ALA A 88 16.20 1.55 -0.43
CA ALA A 88 16.89 0.30 -0.76
C ALA A 88 16.16 -0.46 -1.88
N ILE A 89 14.83 -0.47 -1.86
CA ILE A 89 14.00 -1.07 -2.92
C ILE A 89 14.21 -0.32 -4.25
N GLU A 90 14.08 1.02 -4.23
CA GLU A 90 14.29 1.90 -5.40
C GLU A 90 15.67 1.67 -6.06
N LYS A 91 16.70 1.40 -5.26
CA LYS A 91 18.10 1.26 -5.72
C LYS A 91 18.56 -0.17 -5.95
N SER A 92 17.73 -1.17 -5.67
CA SER A 92 18.07 -2.56 -5.88
C SER A 92 18.11 -2.90 -7.37
N ASP A 93 19.29 -3.23 -7.88
CA ASP A 93 19.47 -3.66 -9.27
C ASP A 93 18.70 -4.96 -9.54
N PHE A 94 18.71 -5.90 -8.57
CA PHE A 94 17.93 -7.12 -8.66
C PHE A 94 16.43 -6.85 -8.83
N LEU A 95 15.84 -6.00 -7.99
CA LEU A 95 14.40 -5.67 -8.11
C LEU A 95 14.11 -4.86 -9.37
N ARG A 96 15.02 -4.00 -9.80
CA ARG A 96 14.85 -3.24 -11.04
C ARG A 96 14.83 -4.14 -12.27
N GLN A 97 15.64 -5.19 -12.27
CA GLN A 97 15.71 -6.16 -13.35
C GLN A 97 14.49 -7.09 -13.38
N HIS A 98 14.08 -7.61 -12.21
CA HIS A 98 13.07 -8.68 -12.12
C HIS A 98 11.67 -8.19 -11.74
N TYR A 99 11.54 -7.07 -11.02
CA TYR A 99 10.27 -6.54 -10.50
C TYR A 99 10.17 -5.01 -10.67
N PRO A 100 10.37 -4.47 -11.90
CA PRO A 100 10.55 -3.03 -12.15
C PRO A 100 9.40 -2.18 -11.62
N VAL A 101 8.14 -2.62 -11.75
CA VAL A 101 6.96 -1.89 -11.25
C VAL A 101 7.04 -1.59 -9.75
N LEU A 102 7.66 -2.46 -8.95
CA LEU A 102 7.84 -2.23 -7.51
C LEU A 102 8.87 -1.12 -7.26
N THR A 103 9.97 -1.09 -8.00
CA THR A 103 10.99 -0.05 -7.86
C THR A 103 10.47 1.31 -8.33
N GLU A 104 9.68 1.36 -9.39
CA GLU A 104 8.99 2.58 -9.83
C GLU A 104 8.00 3.09 -8.78
N ALA A 105 7.13 2.22 -8.26
CA ALA A 105 6.21 2.58 -7.20
C ALA A 105 6.93 3.12 -5.96
N ALA A 106 7.99 2.44 -5.51
CA ALA A 106 8.82 2.88 -4.38
C ALA A 106 9.47 4.25 -4.64
N ALA A 107 9.95 4.52 -5.86
CA ALA A 107 10.58 5.79 -6.25
C ALA A 107 9.62 6.98 -6.19
N THR A 108 8.30 6.76 -6.29
CA THR A 108 7.29 7.82 -6.21
C THR A 108 6.85 8.17 -4.79
N VAL A 109 7.21 7.35 -3.78
CA VAL A 109 6.82 7.60 -2.39
C VAL A 109 7.51 8.85 -1.85
N ALA A 110 6.71 9.77 -1.31
CA ALA A 110 7.12 10.97 -0.60
C ALA A 110 8.27 11.75 -1.27
N SER A 111 9.48 11.73 -0.68
CA SER A 111 10.71 12.37 -1.18
C SER A 111 11.90 11.44 -1.02
N PRO A 112 13.02 11.68 -1.73
CA PRO A 112 14.24 10.87 -1.58
C PRO A 112 14.71 10.76 -0.12
N VAL A 113 14.63 11.86 0.65
CA VAL A 113 15.01 11.88 2.07
C VAL A 113 14.09 10.99 2.91
N LEU A 114 12.78 11.12 2.72
CA LEU A 114 11.80 10.31 3.47
C LEU A 114 11.89 8.82 3.12
N ARG A 115 12.23 8.48 1.88
CA ARG A 115 12.43 7.08 1.48
C ARG A 115 13.63 6.39 2.15
N ASN A 116 14.60 7.16 2.68
CA ASN A 116 15.69 6.60 3.49
C ASN A 116 15.20 6.06 4.84
N MET A 117 14.05 6.54 5.32
CA MET A 117 13.45 6.12 6.60
C MET A 117 12.20 5.26 6.39
N GLY A 118 11.33 5.63 5.45
CA GLY A 118 10.11 4.88 5.15
C GLY A 118 10.43 3.47 4.66
N THR A 119 9.68 2.47 5.12
CA THR A 119 9.92 1.05 4.89
C THR A 119 8.77 0.42 4.11
N ILE A 120 9.04 -0.75 3.48
CA ILE A 120 8.02 -1.48 2.72
C ILE A 120 6.88 -1.94 3.63
N GLY A 121 7.18 -2.47 4.81
CA GLY A 121 6.17 -2.87 5.79
C GLY A 121 5.34 -1.69 6.28
N GLY A 122 5.97 -0.53 6.51
CA GLY A 122 5.27 0.72 6.86
C GLY A 122 4.35 1.19 5.73
N ASN A 123 4.76 1.07 4.46
CA ASN A 123 3.93 1.46 3.32
C ASN A 123 2.75 0.51 3.10
N ILE A 124 2.92 -0.80 3.33
CA ILE A 124 1.85 -1.80 3.30
C ILE A 124 0.84 -1.57 4.44
N CYS A 125 1.34 -1.22 5.62
CA CYS A 125 0.53 -1.00 6.83
C CYS A 125 0.08 0.46 7.01
N LEU A 126 0.24 1.32 6.00
CA LEU A 126 -0.11 2.73 6.06
C LEU A 126 -1.56 2.93 6.50
N ASP A 127 -1.81 3.86 7.43
CA ASP A 127 -3.17 4.20 7.84
C ASP A 127 -3.93 4.88 6.69
N THR A 128 -5.22 4.64 6.61
CA THR A 128 -6.11 5.25 5.60
C THR A 128 -6.31 6.73 5.85
N ARG A 129 -6.48 7.49 4.77
CA ARG A 129 -6.51 8.96 4.76
C ARG A 129 -7.90 9.52 4.45
N CYS A 130 -8.24 10.62 5.13
CA CYS A 130 -9.44 11.39 4.87
C CYS A 130 -9.24 12.84 5.31
N LEU A 131 -9.72 13.81 4.53
CA LEU A 131 -9.65 15.24 4.89
C LEU A 131 -10.33 15.56 6.23
N TRP A 132 -11.34 14.77 6.61
CA TRP A 132 -12.05 14.91 7.88
C TRP A 132 -11.31 14.29 9.08
N TYR A 133 -10.43 13.34 8.82
CA TYR A 133 -9.67 12.63 9.85
C TYR A 133 -8.27 13.22 10.06
N ASN A 134 -7.52 13.49 8.96
CA ASN A 134 -6.13 13.95 9.04
C ASN A 134 -6.02 15.44 9.30
N GLN A 135 -6.60 15.87 10.42
CA GLN A 135 -6.66 17.26 10.89
C GLN A 135 -6.23 17.36 12.36
N SER A 136 -5.98 18.59 12.84
CA SER A 136 -5.68 18.83 14.24
C SER A 136 -6.83 18.40 15.16
N LEU A 137 -6.53 18.09 16.41
CA LEU A 137 -7.54 17.73 17.41
C LEU A 137 -8.60 18.83 17.56
N THR A 138 -8.19 20.10 17.59
CA THR A 138 -9.11 21.24 17.71
C THR A 138 -10.09 21.29 16.56
N TRP A 139 -9.61 21.12 15.32
CA TRP A 139 -10.47 21.11 14.15
C TRP A 139 -11.45 19.92 14.18
N ARG A 140 -10.97 18.71 14.50
CA ARG A 140 -11.84 17.51 14.60
C ARG A 140 -12.90 17.65 15.66
N LYS A 141 -12.58 18.25 16.83
CA LYS A 141 -13.57 18.57 17.87
C LYS A 141 -14.65 19.53 17.35
N GLY A 142 -14.24 20.59 16.64
CA GLY A 142 -15.17 21.54 16.05
C GLY A 142 -16.14 20.94 15.03
N CYS A 143 -15.73 19.85 14.35
CA CYS A 143 -16.58 19.11 13.40
C CYS A 143 -17.36 17.94 14.04
N GLY A 144 -17.25 17.70 15.36
CA GLY A 144 -17.92 16.60 16.05
C GLY A 144 -17.28 15.24 15.82
N PHE A 145 -15.97 15.21 15.44
CA PHE A 145 -15.23 13.99 15.10
C PHE A 145 -15.79 13.23 13.89
N CYS A 146 -15.45 11.95 13.70
CA CYS A 146 -16.00 11.09 12.65
C CYS A 146 -15.93 9.62 13.06
N ILE A 147 -16.68 8.78 12.34
CA ILE A 147 -16.79 7.34 12.60
C ILE A 147 -15.42 6.60 12.66
N LYS A 148 -14.37 7.12 12.01
CA LYS A 148 -13.03 6.53 12.08
C LYS A 148 -12.43 6.68 13.48
N LYS A 149 -12.72 7.80 14.18
CA LYS A 149 -12.21 8.08 15.51
C LYS A 149 -13.10 9.06 16.26
N ASP A 150 -13.49 8.69 17.46
CA ASP A 150 -14.15 9.48 18.50
C ASP A 150 -15.56 10.02 18.13
N GLY A 151 -16.15 9.65 16.97
CA GLY A 151 -17.49 10.03 16.53
C GLY A 151 -18.22 8.87 15.86
N ASP A 152 -19.44 9.11 15.42
CA ASP A 152 -20.39 8.14 14.88
C ASP A 152 -20.80 8.42 13.42
N LEU A 153 -20.46 9.61 12.90
CA LEU A 153 -20.84 10.05 11.56
C LEU A 153 -19.66 9.98 10.58
N CYS A 154 -19.92 9.50 9.36
CA CYS A 154 -19.00 9.67 8.24
C CYS A 154 -19.33 10.94 7.45
N HIS A 155 -18.55 12.02 7.58
CA HIS A 155 -18.78 13.28 6.87
C HIS A 155 -18.71 13.18 5.34
N VAL A 156 -18.09 12.11 4.81
CA VAL A 156 -17.98 11.86 3.35
C VAL A 156 -19.21 11.13 2.82
N ALA A 157 -19.86 10.32 3.66
CA ALA A 157 -21.05 9.54 3.34
C ALA A 157 -21.98 9.51 4.56
N PRO A 158 -22.68 10.62 4.88
CA PRO A 158 -23.42 10.77 6.14
C PRO A 158 -24.55 9.76 6.36
N GLY A 159 -25.11 9.20 5.28
CA GLY A 159 -26.14 8.15 5.38
C GLY A 159 -25.59 6.73 5.56
N GLY A 160 -24.26 6.56 5.63
CA GLY A 160 -23.62 5.26 5.71
C GLY A 160 -23.07 4.94 7.09
N THR A 161 -22.89 3.65 7.37
CA THR A 161 -22.33 3.11 8.63
C THR A 161 -20.86 2.70 8.50
N LYS A 162 -20.18 3.04 7.37
CA LYS A 162 -18.80 2.65 7.07
C LYS A 162 -17.87 3.86 7.01
N CYS A 163 -16.63 3.66 7.47
CA CYS A 163 -15.57 4.60 7.17
C CYS A 163 -15.08 4.41 5.73
N TRP A 164 -15.00 5.51 4.97
CA TRP A 164 -14.55 5.55 3.57
C TRP A 164 -13.16 6.18 3.41
N ALA A 165 -12.39 6.34 4.49
CA ALA A 165 -11.01 6.82 4.39
C ALA A 165 -10.23 5.96 3.40
N VAL A 166 -9.49 6.61 2.48
CA VAL A 166 -8.82 5.92 1.37
C VAL A 166 -7.47 5.37 1.78
N PHE A 167 -7.11 4.20 1.27
CA PHE A 167 -5.76 3.68 1.39
C PHE A 167 -4.85 4.33 0.32
N SER A 168 -3.74 4.93 0.73
CA SER A 168 -2.89 5.77 -0.13
C SER A 168 -1.41 5.34 -0.14
N GLY A 169 -1.14 4.04 -0.03
CA GLY A 169 0.20 3.48 -0.24
C GLY A 169 0.50 3.31 -1.73
N ASP A 170 1.72 3.67 -2.16
CA ASP A 170 2.14 3.55 -3.56
C ASP A 170 2.58 2.12 -3.93
N THR A 171 3.27 1.39 -3.01
CA THR A 171 3.78 0.05 -3.32
C THR A 171 2.73 -1.06 -3.34
N PRO A 172 1.62 -1.03 -2.56
CA PRO A 172 0.65 -2.12 -2.53
C PRO A 172 -0.01 -2.47 -3.87
N PRO A 173 -0.44 -1.54 -4.75
CA PRO A 173 -1.00 -1.94 -6.04
C PRO A 173 0.02 -2.67 -6.93
N ALA A 174 1.31 -2.29 -6.90
CA ALA A 174 2.38 -3.01 -7.59
C ALA A 174 2.58 -4.42 -7.00
N LEU A 175 2.61 -4.53 -5.66
CA LEU A 175 2.72 -5.80 -4.95
C LEU A 175 1.52 -6.74 -5.24
N LEU A 176 0.30 -6.20 -5.32
CA LEU A 176 -0.88 -6.97 -5.72
C LEU A 176 -0.73 -7.53 -7.15
N CYS A 177 -0.28 -6.70 -8.08
CA CYS A 177 -0.03 -7.13 -9.46
C CYS A 177 1.07 -8.21 -9.54
N LEU A 178 2.03 -8.21 -8.63
CA LEU A 178 3.10 -9.20 -8.53
C LEU A 178 2.74 -10.44 -7.70
N ASN A 179 1.47 -10.61 -7.29
CA ASN A 179 1.02 -11.71 -6.42
C ASN A 179 1.85 -11.84 -5.13
N ALA A 180 2.17 -10.72 -4.52
CA ALA A 180 2.93 -10.71 -3.28
C ALA A 180 2.19 -11.43 -2.14
N GLU A 181 2.97 -12.13 -1.31
CA GLU A 181 2.54 -12.64 -0.01
C GLU A 181 3.26 -11.86 1.10
N ILE A 182 2.63 -11.79 2.27
CA ILE A 182 3.25 -11.24 3.47
C ILE A 182 3.35 -12.30 4.55
N GLU A 183 4.41 -12.22 5.34
CA GLU A 183 4.57 -13.00 6.56
C GLU A 183 4.16 -12.14 7.75
N ILE A 184 3.39 -12.74 8.63
CA ILE A 184 2.90 -12.13 9.86
C ILE A 184 3.37 -12.99 11.02
N ALA A 185 4.06 -12.38 11.99
CA ALA A 185 4.48 -12.99 13.22
C ALA A 185 3.52 -12.67 14.37
N SER A 186 3.30 -13.64 15.24
CA SER A 186 2.61 -13.52 16.53
C SER A 186 3.31 -14.36 17.57
N ALA A 187 2.90 -14.28 18.84
CA ALA A 187 3.41 -15.14 19.89
C ALA A 187 3.14 -16.64 19.65
N THR A 188 2.16 -16.98 18.80
CA THR A 188 1.80 -18.37 18.45
C THR A 188 2.52 -18.90 17.21
N GLY A 189 3.34 -18.08 16.55
CA GLY A 189 4.12 -18.48 15.37
C GLY A 189 3.99 -17.53 14.19
N LEU A 190 4.36 -18.04 13.01
CA LEU A 190 4.35 -17.33 11.73
C LEU A 190 3.20 -17.82 10.85
N ARG A 191 2.58 -16.92 10.13
CA ARG A 191 1.63 -17.25 9.06
C ARG A 191 1.92 -16.46 7.80
N ARG A 192 1.67 -17.05 6.63
CA ARG A 192 1.70 -16.34 5.35
C ARG A 192 0.30 -16.04 4.85
N LEU A 193 0.15 -14.91 4.20
CA LEU A 193 -1.12 -14.42 3.67
C LEU A 193 -0.86 -13.74 2.32
N PRO A 194 -1.61 -14.08 1.25
CA PRO A 194 -1.61 -13.28 0.04
C PRO A 194 -1.96 -11.83 0.34
N LEU A 195 -1.20 -10.87 -0.19
CA LEU A 195 -1.42 -9.44 0.13
C LEU A 195 -2.84 -8.96 -0.23
N ARG A 196 -3.47 -9.56 -1.26
CA ARG A 196 -4.86 -9.26 -1.64
C ARG A 196 -5.87 -9.54 -0.53
N ASP A 197 -5.55 -10.48 0.37
CA ASP A 197 -6.43 -10.89 1.47
C ASP A 197 -6.14 -10.11 2.77
N PHE A 198 -5.11 -9.25 2.77
CA PHE A 198 -4.70 -8.46 3.94
C PHE A 198 -5.63 -7.28 4.21
N TYR A 199 -6.18 -6.65 3.17
CA TYR A 199 -7.02 -5.47 3.29
C TYR A 199 -8.51 -5.84 3.42
N THR A 200 -9.22 -5.14 4.30
CA THR A 200 -10.64 -5.41 4.59
C THR A 200 -11.60 -4.67 3.65
N GLY A 201 -11.15 -3.54 3.07
CA GLY A 201 -12.00 -2.62 2.33
C GLY A 201 -12.77 -1.63 3.22
N LEU A 202 -12.48 -1.55 4.52
CA LEU A 202 -13.00 -0.57 5.47
C LEU A 202 -11.94 0.50 5.75
N GLY A 203 -12.34 1.75 5.95
CA GLY A 203 -11.39 2.84 6.17
C GLY A 203 -10.87 2.94 7.61
N ASP A 204 -11.56 2.40 8.57
CA ASP A 204 -11.22 2.37 10.01
C ASP A 204 -10.47 1.09 10.40
N ASN A 205 -11.05 -0.07 10.11
CA ASN A 205 -10.43 -1.38 10.31
C ASN A 205 -9.90 -1.91 8.98
N TYR A 206 -8.90 -1.25 8.38
CA TYR A 206 -8.49 -1.40 6.99
C TYR A 206 -7.62 -2.62 6.69
N ARG A 207 -7.13 -3.35 7.71
CA ARG A 207 -6.21 -4.48 7.55
C ARG A 207 -6.55 -5.64 8.49
N ARG A 208 -6.28 -6.87 8.02
CA ARG A 208 -6.42 -8.12 8.80
C ARG A 208 -5.16 -8.41 9.61
N LEU A 209 -4.81 -7.48 10.49
CA LEU A 209 -3.67 -7.58 11.41
C LEU A 209 -4.19 -7.39 12.83
N GLN A 210 -3.98 -8.38 13.68
CA GLN A 210 -4.37 -8.29 15.08
C GLN A 210 -3.43 -7.35 15.86
N ALA A 211 -3.86 -6.86 17.01
CA ALA A 211 -3.07 -5.93 17.82
C ALA A 211 -1.74 -6.53 18.31
N ASN A 212 -1.66 -7.87 18.41
CA ASN A 212 -0.48 -8.64 18.83
C ASN A 212 0.30 -9.24 17.64
N GLU A 213 0.03 -8.82 16.41
CA GLU A 213 0.68 -9.32 15.21
C GLU A 213 1.59 -8.26 14.57
N LEU A 214 2.62 -8.74 13.86
CA LEU A 214 3.61 -7.91 13.19
C LEU A 214 3.88 -8.45 11.79
N VAL A 215 3.79 -7.60 10.76
CA VAL A 215 4.29 -7.92 9.41
C VAL A 215 5.82 -7.94 9.43
N THR A 216 6.41 -9.07 9.04
CA THR A 216 7.86 -9.30 9.10
C THR A 216 8.53 -9.32 7.73
N ARG A 217 7.86 -9.85 6.70
CA ARG A 217 8.43 -10.03 5.35
C ARG A 217 7.38 -9.87 4.26
N VAL A 218 7.88 -9.57 3.08
CA VAL A 218 7.14 -9.62 1.80
C VAL A 218 7.84 -10.64 0.91
N PHE A 219 7.07 -11.49 0.23
CA PHE A 219 7.56 -12.46 -0.72
C PHE A 219 6.99 -12.16 -2.11
N LEU A 220 7.85 -12.17 -3.12
CA LEU A 220 7.44 -12.13 -4.52
C LEU A 220 7.81 -13.46 -5.16
N PRO A 221 6.85 -14.15 -5.81
CA PRO A 221 7.12 -15.44 -6.44
C PRO A 221 7.98 -15.27 -7.71
N ALA A 222 8.78 -16.29 -8.02
CA ALA A 222 9.55 -16.36 -9.25
C ALA A 222 8.71 -16.16 -10.51
N SER A 223 7.48 -16.67 -10.51
CA SER A 223 6.54 -16.53 -11.63
C SER A 223 6.18 -15.08 -11.98
N SER A 224 6.45 -14.14 -11.05
CA SER A 224 6.24 -12.70 -11.27
C SER A 224 7.49 -11.94 -11.72
N ALA A 225 8.67 -12.59 -11.80
CA ALA A 225 9.92 -11.93 -12.21
C ALA A 225 9.94 -11.54 -13.71
N ASP A 226 9.17 -12.24 -14.54
CA ASP A 226 9.12 -12.00 -15.99
C ASP A 226 8.12 -10.91 -16.40
N TYR A 227 7.38 -10.33 -15.44
CA TYR A 227 6.46 -9.25 -15.78
C TYR A 227 7.23 -7.94 -16.01
N ARG A 228 6.83 -7.25 -17.06
CA ARG A 228 7.17 -5.85 -17.28
C ARG A 228 6.01 -5.00 -16.84
N GLY A 229 6.27 -3.84 -16.27
CA GLY A 229 5.17 -3.05 -15.73
C GLY A 229 5.53 -1.61 -15.50
N VAL A 230 4.50 -0.81 -15.23
CA VAL A 230 4.54 0.64 -15.07
C VAL A 230 3.71 1.03 -13.85
N TYR A 231 4.19 2.00 -13.09
CA TYR A 231 3.43 2.65 -12.03
C TYR A 231 3.21 4.14 -12.33
N ARG A 232 1.95 4.60 -12.24
CA ARG A 232 1.58 6.00 -12.43
C ARG A 232 0.85 6.55 -11.21
N LYS A 233 1.22 7.78 -10.83
CA LYS A 233 0.73 8.46 -9.63
C LYS A 233 0.24 9.87 -9.96
N LEU A 234 -1.00 10.17 -9.59
CA LEU A 234 -1.50 11.55 -9.50
C LEU A 234 -1.16 12.12 -8.13
N ARG A 235 -0.56 13.31 -8.11
CA ARG A 235 -0.27 14.10 -6.91
C ARG A 235 -0.35 15.59 -7.26
N VAL A 236 -0.57 16.46 -6.27
CA VAL A 236 -0.62 17.91 -6.49
C VAL A 236 0.78 18.50 -6.58
N ARG A 237 1.67 18.11 -5.67
CA ARG A 237 3.05 18.60 -5.62
C ARG A 237 4.01 17.62 -6.27
N GLY A 238 5.18 18.11 -6.69
CA GLY A 238 6.24 17.27 -7.26
C GLY A 238 6.86 16.27 -6.24
N SER A 239 6.66 16.48 -4.93
CA SER A 239 7.23 15.67 -3.84
C SER A 239 6.37 15.77 -2.58
N ILE A 240 6.58 14.85 -1.63
CA ILE A 240 5.96 14.83 -0.29
C ILE A 240 4.43 14.77 -0.35
N ASP A 241 3.88 14.06 -1.34
CA ASP A 241 2.44 13.81 -1.46
C ASP A 241 2.12 12.33 -1.45
N TYR A 242 1.00 11.99 -0.81
CA TYR A 242 0.31 10.72 -1.04
C TYR A 242 -0.31 10.72 -2.43
N PRO A 243 -0.53 9.54 -3.05
CA PRO A 243 -1.30 9.49 -4.28
C PRO A 243 -2.74 9.94 -4.06
N LEU A 244 -3.28 10.71 -5.00
CA LEU A 244 -4.71 11.02 -5.12
C LEU A 244 -5.41 10.02 -6.03
N ALA A 245 -4.66 9.40 -6.93
CA ALA A 245 -4.98 8.25 -7.75
C ALA A 245 -3.66 7.56 -8.13
N GLY A 246 -3.61 6.25 -8.07
CA GLY A 246 -2.43 5.48 -8.46
C GLY A 246 -2.83 4.21 -9.21
N VAL A 247 -2.06 3.86 -10.25
CA VAL A 247 -2.27 2.68 -11.09
C VAL A 247 -0.95 1.95 -11.28
N ALA A 248 -0.97 0.64 -11.04
CA ALA A 248 0.08 -0.29 -11.41
C ALA A 248 -0.44 -1.20 -12.53
N VAL A 249 0.33 -1.37 -13.58
CA VAL A 249 0.07 -2.33 -14.66
C VAL A 249 1.27 -3.24 -14.79
N VAL A 250 1.05 -4.54 -14.87
CA VAL A 250 2.08 -5.53 -15.21
C VAL A 250 1.59 -6.42 -16.34
N MET A 251 2.51 -6.78 -17.23
CA MET A 251 2.24 -7.69 -18.35
C MET A 251 3.37 -8.69 -18.53
N LYS A 252 3.01 -9.88 -18.97
CA LYS A 252 3.94 -10.93 -19.39
C LYS A 252 3.74 -11.23 -20.86
N ARG A 253 4.86 -11.39 -21.60
CA ARG A 253 4.86 -11.74 -23.02
C ARG A 253 4.44 -13.19 -23.23
N SER A 254 3.69 -13.45 -24.31
CA SER A 254 3.41 -14.81 -24.75
C SER A 254 4.67 -15.45 -25.36
N SER A 255 5.01 -16.65 -24.89
CA SER A 255 6.10 -17.46 -25.46
C SER A 255 5.63 -18.37 -26.60
N ASN A 256 4.30 -18.51 -26.78
CA ASN A 256 3.71 -19.47 -27.73
C ASN A 256 3.40 -18.77 -29.06
N GLY A 257 4.33 -18.72 -30.02
CA GLY A 257 4.11 -18.62 -31.49
C GLY A 257 3.08 -17.63 -32.08
N HIS A 258 2.23 -17.04 -31.27
CA HIS A 258 1.29 -16.02 -31.66
C HIS A 258 1.99 -14.66 -31.69
N GLY A 259 2.64 -14.31 -32.80
CA GLY A 259 3.23 -13.01 -33.11
C GLY A 259 3.97 -12.24 -31.98
N ALA A 260 5.05 -11.55 -32.28
CA ALA A 260 5.67 -10.63 -31.35
C ALA A 260 4.63 -9.62 -30.80
N GLY A 261 4.59 -9.42 -29.46
CA GLY A 261 3.73 -8.40 -28.86
C GLY A 261 2.40 -8.91 -28.24
N HIS A 262 2.07 -10.22 -28.30
CA HIS A 262 0.87 -10.72 -27.60
C HIS A 262 1.10 -10.91 -26.11
N VAL A 263 0.11 -10.51 -25.31
CA VAL A 263 0.10 -10.61 -23.84
C VAL A 263 -0.27 -12.02 -23.40
N ALA A 264 0.58 -12.70 -22.60
CA ALA A 264 0.23 -13.98 -22.00
C ALA A 264 -0.63 -13.81 -20.75
N ASP A 265 -0.27 -12.86 -19.88
CA ASP A 265 -1.00 -12.50 -18.66
C ASP A 265 -0.77 -11.02 -18.36
N ALA A 266 -1.77 -10.39 -17.74
CA ALA A 266 -1.69 -8.99 -17.31
C ALA A 266 -2.49 -8.77 -16.03
N ARG A 267 -2.05 -7.82 -15.23
CA ARG A 267 -2.77 -7.38 -14.03
C ARG A 267 -2.72 -5.88 -13.90
N VAL A 268 -3.82 -5.33 -13.44
CA VAL A 268 -3.97 -3.89 -13.18
C VAL A 268 -4.38 -3.71 -11.72
N GLY A 269 -3.65 -2.88 -10.99
CA GLY A 269 -3.93 -2.53 -9.61
C GLY A 269 -4.17 -1.04 -9.45
N VAL A 270 -5.12 -0.65 -8.60
CA VAL A 270 -5.44 0.75 -8.30
C VAL A 270 -5.31 1.05 -6.81
N THR A 271 -4.94 2.29 -6.47
CA THR A 271 -4.82 2.78 -5.09
C THR A 271 -5.30 4.23 -4.97
N ALA A 272 -5.51 4.69 -3.75
CA ALA A 272 -5.93 6.05 -3.38
C ALA A 272 -7.34 6.45 -3.82
N VAL A 273 -8.12 5.54 -4.34
CA VAL A 273 -9.50 5.76 -4.81
C VAL A 273 -10.52 4.85 -4.12
N ASN A 274 -10.05 3.97 -3.24
CA ASN A 274 -10.86 3.05 -2.43
C ASN A 274 -10.24 2.92 -1.03
N PRO A 275 -10.95 2.39 -0.02
CA PRO A 275 -10.40 2.11 1.31
C PRO A 275 -9.31 1.01 1.33
N ALA A 276 -9.12 0.30 0.21
CA ALA A 276 -8.07 -0.70 0.00
C ALA A 276 -7.46 -0.53 -1.40
N PRO A 277 -6.20 -0.95 -1.63
CA PRO A 277 -5.69 -1.15 -2.97
C PRO A 277 -6.41 -2.37 -3.58
N LEU A 278 -6.78 -2.29 -4.86
CA LEU A 278 -7.58 -3.34 -5.52
C LEU A 278 -6.98 -3.73 -6.87
N LEU A 279 -7.10 -5.02 -7.21
CA LEU A 279 -6.94 -5.48 -8.58
C LEU A 279 -8.21 -5.19 -9.39
N VAL A 280 -8.03 -4.78 -10.63
CA VAL A 280 -9.11 -4.53 -11.61
C VAL A 280 -9.53 -5.87 -12.19
N LYS A 281 -10.69 -6.37 -11.77
CA LYS A 281 -11.25 -7.63 -12.28
C LYS A 281 -11.55 -7.53 -13.77
N GLY A 282 -11.26 -8.59 -14.52
CA GLY A 282 -11.50 -8.65 -15.96
C GLY A 282 -10.41 -8.00 -16.83
N ALA A 283 -9.47 -7.25 -16.25
CA ALA A 283 -8.42 -6.59 -17.03
C ALA A 283 -7.45 -7.59 -17.67
N GLY A 284 -7.06 -8.64 -16.94
CA GLY A 284 -6.20 -9.70 -17.46
C GLY A 284 -6.87 -10.47 -18.59
N GLU A 285 -8.12 -10.84 -18.41
CA GLU A 285 -8.93 -11.59 -19.40
C GLU A 285 -9.13 -10.78 -20.69
N LEU A 286 -9.29 -9.46 -20.58
CA LEU A 286 -9.39 -8.60 -21.77
C LEU A 286 -8.10 -8.57 -22.59
N LEU A 287 -6.94 -8.59 -21.92
CA LEU A 287 -5.62 -8.44 -22.54
C LEU A 287 -5.03 -9.76 -23.02
N ALA A 288 -5.34 -10.89 -22.35
CA ALA A 288 -4.74 -12.18 -22.62
C ALA A 288 -4.95 -12.64 -24.07
N GLY A 289 -3.88 -13.13 -24.72
CA GLY A 289 -3.87 -13.63 -26.10
C GLY A 289 -3.92 -12.54 -27.17
N LYS A 290 -3.87 -11.25 -26.82
CA LYS A 290 -4.03 -10.14 -27.78
C LYS A 290 -2.77 -9.27 -27.87
N ALA A 291 -2.59 -8.66 -29.03
CA ALA A 291 -1.73 -7.49 -29.18
C ALA A 291 -2.46 -6.26 -28.65
N VAL A 292 -1.76 -5.45 -27.85
CA VAL A 292 -2.35 -4.25 -27.24
C VAL A 292 -2.45 -3.13 -28.29
N ASN A 293 -3.64 -2.54 -28.39
CA ASN A 293 -3.92 -1.34 -29.18
C ASN A 293 -4.65 -0.30 -28.33
N GLU A 294 -4.92 0.87 -28.90
CA GLU A 294 -5.59 1.99 -28.22
C GLU A 294 -7.00 1.60 -27.74
N GLU A 295 -7.79 0.91 -28.54
CA GLU A 295 -9.16 0.49 -28.21
C GLU A 295 -9.17 -0.48 -27.00
N LEU A 296 -8.26 -1.44 -26.99
CA LEU A 296 -8.12 -2.40 -25.90
C LEU A 296 -7.64 -1.72 -24.62
N ALA A 297 -6.68 -0.80 -24.74
CA ALA A 297 -6.18 -0.01 -23.60
C ALA A 297 -7.27 0.89 -23.00
N GLU A 298 -8.13 1.49 -23.84
CA GLU A 298 -9.30 2.27 -23.41
C GLU A 298 -10.31 1.39 -22.64
N ALA A 299 -10.63 0.21 -23.17
CA ALA A 299 -11.55 -0.72 -22.52
C ALA A 299 -11.04 -1.16 -21.12
N VAL A 300 -9.73 -1.37 -20.97
CA VAL A 300 -9.11 -1.66 -19.65
C VAL A 300 -9.18 -0.42 -18.75
N GLY A 301 -8.98 0.76 -19.30
CA GLY A 301 -9.18 2.04 -18.60
C GLY A 301 -10.58 2.20 -18.02
N ASP A 302 -11.60 1.86 -18.80
CA ASP A 302 -13.00 1.89 -18.37
C ASP A 302 -13.29 0.89 -17.22
N LEU A 303 -12.72 -0.31 -17.27
CA LEU A 303 -12.82 -1.26 -16.15
C LEU A 303 -12.15 -0.73 -14.88
N ALA A 304 -11.00 -0.10 -15.00
CA ALA A 304 -10.31 0.50 -13.87
C ALA A 304 -11.13 1.66 -13.27
N ALA A 305 -11.73 2.52 -14.11
CA ALA A 305 -12.62 3.58 -13.67
C ALA A 305 -13.88 3.06 -12.96
N LYS A 306 -14.44 1.93 -13.42
CA LYS A 306 -15.57 1.25 -12.73
C LYS A 306 -15.16 0.67 -11.37
N THR A 307 -13.93 0.22 -11.23
CA THR A 307 -13.36 -0.29 -9.97
C THR A 307 -13.12 0.84 -8.97
N ALA A 308 -12.72 2.02 -9.44
CA ALA A 308 -12.45 3.20 -8.62
C ALA A 308 -13.74 3.82 -8.07
N LYS A 309 -13.78 4.01 -6.73
CA LYS A 309 -14.92 4.62 -6.01
C LYS A 309 -14.43 5.80 -5.16
N PRO A 310 -13.75 6.80 -5.77
CA PRO A 310 -13.29 7.95 -5.02
C PRO A 310 -14.47 8.75 -4.46
N LEU A 311 -14.30 9.24 -3.24
CA LEU A 311 -15.19 10.16 -2.56
C LEU A 311 -14.44 11.43 -2.17
N THR A 312 -15.09 12.40 -1.53
CA THR A 312 -14.48 13.66 -1.08
C THR A 312 -13.53 13.47 0.13
N THR A 313 -12.72 12.41 0.08
CA THR A 313 -11.76 12.03 1.14
C THR A 313 -10.41 12.73 1.02
N SER A 314 -10.11 13.31 -0.13
CA SER A 314 -8.83 13.99 -0.43
C SER A 314 -9.04 15.12 -1.42
N ALA A 315 -7.95 15.84 -1.77
CA ALA A 315 -8.01 16.91 -2.77
C ALA A 315 -8.49 16.40 -4.14
N LEU A 316 -8.95 17.32 -4.96
CA LEU A 316 -9.56 17.11 -6.27
C LEU A 316 -10.91 16.38 -6.21
N THR A 317 -11.73 16.55 -7.24
CA THR A 317 -13.08 15.97 -7.25
C THR A 317 -13.05 14.45 -7.44
N PRO A 318 -14.04 13.72 -6.92
CA PRO A 318 -14.17 12.27 -7.15
C PRO A 318 -14.22 11.92 -8.65
N GLU A 319 -14.92 12.73 -9.45
CA GLU A 319 -15.07 12.54 -10.91
C GLU A 319 -13.72 12.66 -11.61
N TYR A 320 -12.95 13.70 -11.29
CA TYR A 320 -11.62 13.91 -11.87
C TYR A 320 -10.66 12.77 -11.48
N ARG A 321 -10.66 12.34 -10.23
CA ARG A 321 -9.80 11.24 -9.77
C ARG A 321 -10.19 9.91 -10.43
N ARG A 322 -11.48 9.67 -10.69
CA ARG A 322 -11.94 8.49 -11.43
C ARG A 322 -11.50 8.56 -12.89
N GLU A 323 -11.62 9.74 -13.52
CA GLU A 323 -11.16 9.94 -14.89
C GLU A 323 -9.64 9.75 -15.02
N ILE A 324 -8.87 10.24 -14.07
CA ILE A 324 -7.42 10.01 -14.05
C ILE A 324 -7.07 8.52 -13.92
N ILE A 325 -7.83 7.72 -13.16
CA ILE A 325 -7.63 6.26 -13.13
C ILE A 325 -7.84 5.68 -14.54
N ARG A 326 -8.86 6.10 -15.28
CA ARG A 326 -9.10 5.68 -16.67
C ARG A 326 -7.91 6.03 -17.57
N VAL A 327 -7.53 7.29 -17.60
CA VAL A 327 -6.46 7.82 -18.45
C VAL A 327 -5.10 7.21 -18.10
N PHE A 328 -4.77 7.10 -16.80
CA PHE A 328 -3.49 6.52 -16.38
C PHE A 328 -3.43 5.03 -16.66
N THR A 329 -4.54 4.31 -16.53
CA THR A 329 -4.60 2.89 -16.89
C THR A 329 -4.35 2.71 -18.38
N ARG A 330 -5.06 3.46 -19.26
CA ARG A 330 -4.84 3.41 -20.72
C ARG A 330 -3.36 3.66 -21.06
N ARG A 331 -2.78 4.74 -20.54
CA ARG A 331 -1.37 5.08 -20.80
C ARG A 331 -0.39 4.04 -20.27
N ALA A 332 -0.64 3.49 -19.07
CA ALA A 332 0.22 2.47 -18.48
C ALA A 332 0.12 1.13 -19.22
N VAL A 333 -1.07 0.77 -19.73
CA VAL A 333 -1.29 -0.42 -20.56
C VAL A 333 -0.49 -0.33 -21.86
N LEU A 334 -0.54 0.80 -22.57
CA LEU A 334 0.22 1.02 -23.81
C LEU A 334 1.74 0.99 -23.56
N GLU A 335 2.21 1.66 -22.48
CA GLU A 335 3.62 1.70 -22.13
C GLU A 335 4.12 0.32 -21.66
N ALA A 336 3.34 -0.42 -20.85
CA ALA A 336 3.72 -1.76 -20.43
C ALA A 336 3.80 -2.73 -21.61
N ALA A 337 2.95 -2.57 -22.62
CA ALA A 337 2.99 -3.35 -23.86
C ALA A 337 4.24 -3.04 -24.69
N SER A 338 4.62 -1.76 -24.82
CA SER A 338 5.87 -1.39 -25.53
C SER A 338 7.12 -1.91 -24.82
N ASN A 339 7.08 -2.11 -23.51
CA ASN A 339 8.19 -2.72 -22.75
C ASN A 339 8.28 -4.26 -22.90
N LEU A 340 7.34 -4.88 -23.65
CA LEU A 340 7.39 -6.31 -23.99
C LEU A 340 8.14 -6.57 -25.29
N GLU A 341 8.32 -5.56 -26.14
CA GLU A 341 9.07 -5.64 -27.40
C GLU A 341 10.58 -5.73 -27.12
#